data_775516dff5ed8495679faa9b21a2987a
#
_entry.id   775516dff5ed8495679faa9b21a2987a
#
_cell.length_a   1.000
_cell.length_b   1.000
_cell.length_c   1.000
_cell.angle_alpha   90.00
_cell.angle_beta   90.00
_cell.angle_gamma   90.00
#
_symmetry.space_group_name_H-M   'P 1'
#
loop_
_entity.id
_entity.type
_entity.pdbx_description
1 polymer ?
#
loop_
_entity_poly.entity_id
_entity_poly.type
_entity_poly.pdbx_seq_one_letter_code
_entity_poly.pdbx_strand_id
1 'polypeptide(L)'
;MGLSHGEAEDVLQETFVALMQRPQPPETPEHYCVRSFRNRALNYRRSLWRRLTREFESARWFERAPAEDPAERAAMRGLAALPRDQREVIVLKIWHKHTFQEIGELLEVSPNTAAGRYRYGLQKLRMFLKGELYERDDQVGEAVVFMDAAPPLSET
;
A
#
# COMPACT_ATOMS: atom_id res chain seq x y z
N MET A 1 10.35 0.25 -2.17
CA MET A 1 10.94 -0.95 -2.75
C MET A 1 10.88 -0.84 -4.26
N GLY A 2 12.04 -0.85 -4.93
CA GLY A 2 12.14 -0.90 -6.39
C GLY A 2 11.84 -2.31 -6.92
N LEU A 3 11.88 -2.46 -8.25
CA LEU A 3 11.92 -3.77 -8.87
C LEU A 3 13.18 -4.52 -8.43
N SER A 4 13.09 -5.82 -8.24
CA SER A 4 14.29 -6.65 -8.12
C SER A 4 15.10 -6.61 -9.43
N HIS A 5 16.36 -7.03 -9.38
CA HIS A 5 17.21 -7.02 -10.57
C HIS A 5 16.59 -7.86 -11.72
N GLY A 6 16.11 -9.06 -11.43
CA GLY A 6 15.45 -9.92 -12.42
C GLY A 6 14.17 -9.31 -13.00
N GLU A 7 13.33 -8.71 -12.16
CA GLU A 7 12.11 -8.02 -12.62
C GLU A 7 12.43 -6.80 -13.50
N ALA A 8 13.50 -6.07 -13.17
CA ALA A 8 13.95 -4.95 -13.98
C ALA A 8 14.48 -5.41 -15.33
N GLU A 9 15.21 -6.53 -15.37
CA GLU A 9 15.69 -7.15 -16.62
C GLU A 9 14.53 -7.61 -17.50
N ASP A 10 13.51 -8.28 -16.93
CA ASP A 10 12.33 -8.71 -17.67
C ASP A 10 11.60 -7.51 -18.32
N VAL A 11 11.36 -6.46 -17.53
CA VAL A 11 10.73 -5.23 -18.02
C VAL A 11 11.57 -4.56 -19.09
N LEU A 12 12.89 -4.58 -18.96
CA LEU A 12 13.81 -4.02 -19.95
C LEU A 12 13.77 -4.84 -21.26
N GLN A 13 13.81 -6.16 -21.19
CA GLN A 13 13.69 -7.04 -22.35
C GLN A 13 12.36 -6.82 -23.08
N GLU A 14 11.23 -6.77 -22.37
CA GLU A 14 9.93 -6.45 -22.97
C GLU A 14 9.91 -5.08 -23.65
N THR A 15 10.63 -4.10 -23.08
CA THR A 15 10.72 -2.76 -23.66
C THR A 15 11.48 -2.79 -24.98
N PHE A 16 12.60 -3.51 -25.05
CA PHE A 16 13.37 -3.69 -26.29
C PHE A 16 12.60 -4.48 -27.34
N VAL A 17 11.95 -5.58 -26.97
CA VAL A 17 11.11 -6.35 -27.90
C VAL A 17 10.02 -5.47 -28.51
N ALA A 18 9.34 -4.66 -27.68
CA ALA A 18 8.31 -3.74 -28.17
C ALA A 18 8.87 -2.65 -29.09
N LEU A 19 10.10 -2.17 -28.84
CA LEU A 19 10.76 -1.23 -29.73
C LEU A 19 11.08 -1.87 -31.10
N MET A 20 11.63 -3.08 -31.08
CA MET A 20 12.00 -3.82 -32.29
C MET A 20 10.83 -4.24 -33.15
N GLN A 21 9.65 -4.46 -32.54
CA GLN A 21 8.41 -4.81 -33.24
C GLN A 21 7.70 -3.61 -33.87
N ARG A 22 8.20 -2.39 -33.68
CA ARG A 22 7.56 -1.20 -34.28
C ARG A 22 7.81 -1.14 -35.78
N PRO A 23 6.80 -0.82 -36.58
CA PRO A 23 6.95 -0.64 -38.02
C PRO A 23 7.87 0.52 -38.40
N GLN A 24 7.92 1.54 -37.55
CA GLN A 24 8.77 2.71 -37.70
C GLN A 24 9.51 3.04 -36.39
N PRO A 25 10.81 3.32 -36.46
CA PRO A 25 11.56 3.74 -35.28
C PRO A 25 11.00 5.09 -34.76
N PRO A 26 10.97 5.29 -33.43
CA PRO A 26 10.58 6.59 -32.87
C PRO A 26 11.63 7.65 -33.19
N GLU A 27 11.21 8.91 -33.29
CA GLU A 27 12.11 10.05 -33.57
C GLU A 27 13.24 10.18 -32.53
N THR A 28 12.98 9.84 -31.27
CA THR A 28 13.94 9.82 -30.17
C THR A 28 13.90 8.47 -29.47
N PRO A 29 14.66 7.45 -29.96
CA PRO A 29 14.63 6.09 -29.43
C PRO A 29 14.96 6.01 -27.95
N GLU A 30 15.92 6.81 -27.48
CA GLU A 30 16.36 6.84 -26.08
C GLU A 30 15.21 7.32 -25.16
N HIS A 31 14.58 8.43 -25.50
CA HIS A 31 13.44 8.93 -24.70
C HIS A 31 12.26 7.95 -24.74
N TYR A 32 12.04 7.31 -25.89
CA TYR A 32 11.01 6.28 -26.00
C TYR A 32 11.30 5.09 -25.09
N CYS A 33 12.54 4.59 -25.08
CA CYS A 33 12.96 3.48 -24.23
C CYS A 33 12.77 3.81 -22.73
N VAL A 34 13.27 4.96 -22.29
CA VAL A 34 13.15 5.41 -20.90
C VAL A 34 11.69 5.53 -20.47
N ARG A 35 10.87 6.17 -21.32
CA ARG A 35 9.42 6.34 -21.04
C ARG A 35 8.68 5.00 -21.03
N SER A 36 8.97 4.13 -21.98
CA SER A 36 8.34 2.81 -22.12
C SER A 36 8.74 1.90 -20.94
N PHE A 37 10.02 1.88 -20.59
CA PHE A 37 10.52 1.16 -19.42
C PHE A 37 9.83 1.63 -18.14
N ARG A 38 9.80 2.95 -17.90
CA ARG A 38 9.11 3.52 -16.73
C ARG A 38 7.64 3.11 -16.68
N ASN A 39 6.92 3.22 -17.78
CA ASN A 39 5.50 2.87 -17.83
C ASN A 39 5.27 1.37 -17.59
N ARG A 40 6.11 0.51 -18.18
CA ARG A 40 6.04 -0.95 -17.96
C ARG A 40 6.39 -1.33 -16.53
N ALA A 41 7.42 -0.73 -15.96
CA ALA A 41 7.82 -0.94 -14.57
C ALA A 41 6.68 -0.54 -13.60
N LEU A 42 6.01 0.57 -13.85
CA LEU A 42 4.83 0.99 -13.07
C LEU A 42 3.66 0.01 -13.23
N ASN A 43 3.38 -0.44 -14.46
CA ASN A 43 2.31 -1.40 -14.72
C ASN A 43 2.61 -2.77 -14.11
N TYR A 44 3.87 -3.23 -14.13
CA TYR A 44 4.30 -4.45 -13.47
C TYR A 44 4.08 -4.36 -11.96
N ARG A 45 4.51 -3.27 -11.33
CA ARG A 45 4.28 -3.01 -9.90
C ARG A 45 2.79 -2.97 -9.56
N ARG A 46 1.95 -2.33 -10.39
CA ARG A 46 0.49 -2.32 -10.24
C ARG A 46 -0.12 -3.71 -10.34
N SER A 47 0.34 -4.51 -11.30
CA SER A 47 -0.13 -5.90 -11.49
C SER A 47 0.24 -6.77 -10.28
N LEU A 48 1.48 -6.68 -9.83
CA LEU A 48 1.96 -7.37 -8.65
C LEU A 48 1.16 -6.94 -7.41
N TRP A 49 0.96 -5.63 -7.25
CA TRP A 49 0.15 -5.09 -6.17
C TRP A 49 -1.29 -5.60 -6.20
N ARG A 50 -1.97 -5.57 -7.35
CA ARG A 50 -3.34 -6.11 -7.49
C ARG A 50 -3.41 -7.59 -7.16
N ARG A 51 -2.37 -8.36 -7.43
CA ARG A 51 -2.29 -9.78 -7.08
C ARG A 51 -2.12 -9.96 -5.57
N LEU A 52 -1.20 -9.23 -4.96
CA LEU A 52 -1.01 -9.22 -3.51
C LEU A 52 -2.27 -8.76 -2.78
N THR A 53 -2.92 -7.68 -3.24
CA THR A 53 -4.17 -7.19 -2.63
C THR A 53 -5.28 -8.22 -2.68
N ARG A 54 -5.42 -8.98 -3.78
CA ARG A 54 -6.37 -10.08 -3.88
C ARG A 54 -6.05 -11.24 -2.92
N GLU A 55 -4.78 -11.52 -2.71
CA GLU A 55 -4.34 -12.48 -1.71
C GLU A 55 -4.62 -11.99 -0.27
N PHE A 56 -4.46 -10.68 -0.02
CA PHE A 56 -4.85 -10.04 1.23
C PHE A 56 -6.36 -9.96 1.43
N GLU A 57 -7.14 -9.81 0.36
CA GLU A 57 -8.61 -9.78 0.41
C GLU A 57 -9.22 -11.17 0.62
N SER A 58 -8.52 -12.24 0.31
CA SER A 58 -8.92 -13.56 0.77
C SER A 58 -8.79 -13.55 2.30
N ALA A 59 -9.92 -13.61 3.00
CA ALA A 59 -10.04 -13.58 4.46
C ALA A 59 -9.06 -14.52 5.20
N ARG A 60 -8.55 -15.51 4.50
CA ARG A 60 -7.53 -16.45 4.94
C ARG A 60 -6.21 -15.85 5.39
N TRP A 61 -5.83 -14.65 4.90
CA TRP A 61 -4.55 -14.07 5.30
C TRP A 61 -4.61 -13.47 6.71
N PHE A 62 -5.75 -12.84 7.04
CA PHE A 62 -6.01 -12.30 8.38
C PHE A 62 -6.31 -13.40 9.40
N GLU A 63 -6.77 -14.57 8.94
CA GLU A 63 -7.01 -15.75 9.79
C GLU A 63 -5.74 -16.60 10.00
N ARG A 64 -4.73 -16.50 9.10
CA ARG A 64 -3.53 -17.34 9.12
C ARG A 64 -2.34 -16.75 9.88
N ALA A 65 -2.33 -15.47 10.19
CA ALA A 65 -1.32 -14.94 11.08
C ALA A 65 -1.71 -15.31 12.50
N PRO A 66 -1.04 -16.26 13.16
CA PRO A 66 -1.17 -16.42 14.59
C PRO A 66 -0.48 -15.21 15.22
N ALA A 67 -1.17 -14.06 15.22
CA ALA A 67 -0.76 -12.96 16.02
C ALA A 67 -0.88 -13.41 17.48
N GLU A 68 0.23 -13.67 18.11
CA GLU A 68 0.30 -14.06 19.54
C GLU A 68 -0.21 -12.89 20.39
N ASP A 69 -0.02 -11.66 19.91
CA ASP A 69 -0.48 -10.44 20.58
C ASP A 69 -1.95 -10.11 20.25
N PRO A 70 -2.81 -9.99 21.28
CA PRO A 70 -4.19 -9.53 21.12
C PRO A 70 -4.32 -8.15 20.45
N ALA A 71 -3.37 -7.24 20.67
CA ALA A 71 -3.37 -5.91 20.05
C ALA A 71 -3.10 -5.99 18.55
N GLU A 72 -2.20 -6.87 18.14
CA GLU A 72 -1.92 -7.13 16.72
C GLU A 72 -3.17 -7.72 16.01
N ARG A 73 -3.85 -8.67 16.66
CA ARG A 73 -5.11 -9.22 16.14
C ARG A 73 -6.19 -8.16 15.97
N ALA A 74 -6.34 -7.26 16.96
CA ALA A 74 -7.29 -6.15 16.88
C ALA A 74 -6.93 -5.18 15.74
N ALA A 75 -5.65 -4.85 15.58
CA ALA A 75 -5.17 -4.00 14.49
C ALA A 75 -5.45 -4.62 13.11
N MET A 76 -5.23 -5.92 12.95
CA MET A 76 -5.51 -6.64 11.71
C MET A 76 -7.00 -6.69 11.39
N ARG A 77 -7.87 -6.92 12.40
CA ARG A 77 -9.32 -6.83 12.22
C ARG A 77 -9.76 -5.42 11.83
N GLY A 78 -9.24 -4.40 12.52
CA GLY A 78 -9.53 -3.00 12.19
C GLY A 78 -9.09 -2.64 10.76
N LEU A 79 -7.93 -3.11 10.33
CA LEU A 79 -7.44 -2.92 8.96
C LEU A 79 -8.34 -3.63 7.94
N ALA A 80 -8.80 -4.84 8.23
CA ALA A 80 -9.73 -5.58 7.37
C ALA A 80 -11.09 -4.90 7.23
N ALA A 81 -11.55 -4.21 8.29
CA ALA A 81 -12.82 -3.47 8.30
C ALA A 81 -12.77 -2.13 7.55
N LEU A 82 -11.58 -1.61 7.20
CA LEU A 82 -11.46 -0.37 6.45
C LEU A 82 -11.97 -0.52 5.01
N PRO A 83 -12.50 0.57 4.40
CA PRO A 83 -12.70 0.64 2.96
C PRO A 83 -11.43 0.28 2.21
N ARG A 84 -11.59 -0.42 1.08
CA ARG A 84 -10.47 -0.94 0.29
C ARG A 84 -9.42 0.11 -0.05
N ASP A 85 -9.86 1.27 -0.54
CA ASP A 85 -8.98 2.37 -0.96
C ASP A 85 -8.15 2.97 0.19
N GLN A 86 -8.68 2.98 1.41
CA GLN A 86 -7.98 3.43 2.60
C GLN A 86 -6.99 2.37 3.10
N ARG A 87 -7.40 1.10 3.10
CA ARG A 87 -6.57 -0.03 3.48
C ARG A 87 -5.36 -0.17 2.55
N GLU A 88 -5.56 -0.09 1.23
CA GLU A 88 -4.48 -0.17 0.24
C GLU A 88 -3.40 0.90 0.49
N VAL A 89 -3.80 2.14 0.72
CA VAL A 89 -2.86 3.23 0.99
C VAL A 89 -2.09 3.00 2.29
N ILE A 90 -2.76 2.53 3.36
CA ILE A 90 -2.11 2.24 4.64
C ILE A 90 -1.07 1.12 4.48
N VAL A 91 -1.42 0.04 3.79
CA VAL A 91 -0.49 -1.07 3.54
C VAL A 91 0.71 -0.62 2.73
N LEU A 92 0.49 0.12 1.63
CA LEU A 92 1.59 0.67 0.82
C LEU A 92 2.50 1.59 1.62
N LYS A 93 1.93 2.44 2.48
CA LYS A 93 2.70 3.40 3.26
C LYS A 93 3.50 2.74 4.38
N ILE A 94 2.88 1.84 5.16
CA ILE A 94 3.48 1.27 6.37
C ILE A 94 4.40 0.09 6.05
N TRP A 95 3.90 -0.92 5.32
CA TRP A 95 4.65 -2.14 5.05
C TRP A 95 5.60 -2.02 3.88
N HIS A 96 5.18 -1.32 2.80
CA HIS A 96 6.01 -1.16 1.61
C HIS A 96 6.83 0.14 1.59
N LYS A 97 6.67 1.02 2.61
CA LYS A 97 7.44 2.26 2.77
C LYS A 97 7.38 3.21 1.56
N HIS A 98 6.29 3.16 0.77
CA HIS A 98 6.12 4.07 -0.36
C HIS A 98 5.85 5.51 0.09
N THR A 99 6.31 6.46 -0.70
CA THR A 99 5.90 7.86 -0.60
C THR A 99 4.48 8.06 -1.13
N PHE A 100 3.80 9.14 -0.76
CA PHE A 100 2.47 9.43 -1.32
C PHE A 100 2.51 9.70 -2.82
N GLN A 101 3.64 10.19 -3.35
CA GLN A 101 3.86 10.32 -4.78
C GLN A 101 3.82 8.94 -5.46
N GLU A 102 4.59 7.98 -4.97
CA GLU A 102 4.61 6.61 -5.51
C GLU A 102 3.27 5.90 -5.36
N ILE A 103 2.59 6.10 -4.21
CA ILE A 103 1.24 5.57 -3.98
C ILE A 103 0.26 6.16 -4.99
N GLY A 104 0.33 7.48 -5.23
CA GLY A 104 -0.48 8.15 -6.22
C GLY A 104 -0.29 7.57 -7.62
N GLU A 105 0.97 7.34 -8.02
CA GLU A 105 1.31 6.70 -9.29
C GLU A 105 0.81 5.25 -9.39
N LEU A 106 0.92 4.47 -8.28
CA LEU A 106 0.48 3.07 -8.23
C LEU A 106 -1.04 2.92 -8.32
N LEU A 107 -1.78 3.79 -7.62
CA LEU A 107 -3.24 3.72 -7.51
C LEU A 107 -3.96 4.65 -8.49
N GLU A 108 -3.23 5.38 -9.34
CA GLU A 108 -3.77 6.34 -10.33
C GLU A 108 -4.59 7.46 -9.67
N VAL A 109 -4.12 7.95 -8.54
CA VAL A 109 -4.72 9.08 -7.81
C VAL A 109 -3.68 10.16 -7.54
N SER A 110 -4.15 11.37 -7.20
CA SER A 110 -3.20 12.41 -6.80
C SER A 110 -2.49 12.06 -5.48
N PRO A 111 -1.26 12.53 -5.25
CA PRO A 111 -0.57 12.36 -3.98
C PRO A 111 -1.39 12.89 -2.79
N ASN A 112 -2.11 14.00 -2.98
CA ASN A 112 -3.00 14.56 -1.98
C ASN A 112 -4.19 13.63 -1.66
N THR A 113 -4.75 12.98 -2.69
CA THR A 113 -5.80 11.98 -2.50
C THR A 113 -5.27 10.78 -1.71
N ALA A 114 -4.06 10.31 -2.04
CA ALA A 114 -3.42 9.22 -1.30
C ALA A 114 -3.18 9.60 0.18
N ALA A 115 -2.66 10.82 0.43
CA ALA A 115 -2.46 11.33 1.78
C ALA A 115 -3.79 11.47 2.55
N GLY A 116 -4.85 11.95 1.89
CA GLY A 116 -6.19 12.01 2.46
C GLY A 116 -6.74 10.64 2.86
N ARG A 117 -6.66 9.65 1.95
CA ARG A 117 -7.07 8.27 2.23
C ARG A 117 -6.30 7.65 3.40
N TYR A 118 -5.00 7.91 3.48
CA TYR A 118 -4.16 7.48 4.60
C TYR A 118 -4.64 8.06 5.92
N ARG A 119 -4.84 9.39 5.98
CA ARG A 119 -5.28 10.09 7.19
C ARG A 119 -6.64 9.59 7.68
N TYR A 120 -7.63 9.52 6.78
CA TYR A 120 -8.96 9.04 7.12
C TYR A 120 -8.97 7.55 7.51
N GLY A 121 -8.16 6.74 6.85
CA GLY A 121 -8.01 5.34 7.20
C GLY A 121 -7.41 5.15 8.60
N LEU A 122 -6.36 5.89 8.94
CA LEU A 122 -5.77 5.85 10.28
C LEU A 122 -6.75 6.34 11.36
N GLN A 123 -7.55 7.38 11.06
CA GLN A 123 -8.55 7.87 11.99
C GLN A 123 -9.61 6.78 12.28
N LYS A 124 -10.12 6.10 11.26
CA LYS A 124 -11.07 5.00 11.42
C LYS A 124 -10.46 3.82 12.18
N LEU A 125 -9.20 3.46 11.84
CA LEU A 125 -8.50 2.39 12.54
C LEU A 125 -8.33 2.71 14.03
N ARG A 126 -7.97 3.95 14.35
CA ARG A 126 -7.87 4.41 15.76
C ARG A 126 -9.22 4.32 16.48
N MET A 127 -10.31 4.72 15.84
CA MET A 127 -11.65 4.61 16.43
C MET A 127 -12.05 3.15 16.67
N PHE A 128 -11.77 2.28 15.70
CA PHE A 128 -12.00 0.83 15.82
C PHE A 128 -11.24 0.24 17.01
N LEU A 129 -9.94 0.52 17.12
CA LEU A 129 -9.11 0.03 18.21
C LEU A 129 -9.54 0.55 19.58
N LYS A 130 -9.98 1.81 19.66
CA LYS A 130 -10.56 2.36 20.90
C LYS A 130 -11.84 1.64 21.28
N GLY A 131 -12.74 1.38 20.34
CA GLY A 131 -13.98 0.62 20.58
C GLY A 131 -13.69 -0.78 21.09
N GLU A 132 -12.79 -1.52 20.45
CA GLU A 132 -12.39 -2.86 20.90
C GLU A 132 -11.71 -2.88 22.27
N LEU A 133 -11.01 -1.81 22.63
CA LEU A 133 -10.40 -1.66 23.96
C LEU A 133 -11.48 -1.42 25.04
N TYR A 134 -12.51 -0.62 24.74
CA TYR A 134 -13.62 -0.37 25.69
C TYR A 134 -14.48 -1.63 25.91
N GLU A 135 -14.77 -2.40 24.87
CA GLU A 135 -15.50 -3.67 25.00
C GLU A 135 -14.73 -4.72 25.81
N ARG A 136 -13.40 -4.63 25.85
CA ARG A 136 -12.55 -5.51 26.66
C ARG A 136 -12.41 -5.06 28.11
N ASP A 137 -12.44 -3.76 28.35
CA ASP A 137 -12.32 -3.17 29.70
C ASP A 137 -13.58 -3.46 30.54
N ASP A 138 -14.75 -3.60 29.91
CA ASP A 138 -15.96 -4.09 30.56
C ASP A 138 -15.88 -5.59 30.97
N GLN A 139 -14.92 -6.35 30.42
CA GLN A 139 -14.69 -7.76 30.76
C GLN A 139 -13.50 -8.03 31.67
N VAL A 140 -12.55 -7.10 31.77
CA VAL A 140 -11.38 -7.23 32.65
C VAL A 140 -10.99 -5.83 33.14
N GLY A 141 -11.35 -5.50 34.34
CA GLY A 141 -10.87 -4.28 34.99
C GLY A 141 -9.34 -4.25 35.02
N GLU A 142 -8.77 -3.10 34.64
CA GLU A 142 -7.35 -2.76 34.61
C GLU A 142 -6.52 -3.32 33.46
N ALA A 143 -6.33 -2.51 32.43
CA ALA A 143 -5.02 -2.35 31.77
C ALA A 143 -4.96 -1.06 30.91
N VAL A 144 -4.54 0.02 31.53
CA VAL A 144 -3.45 0.95 31.18
C VAL A 144 -3.33 1.43 29.73
N VAL A 145 -3.72 2.70 29.57
CA VAL A 145 -2.98 3.83 28.96
C VAL A 145 -1.65 3.46 28.31
N PHE A 146 -1.66 3.35 26.99
CA PHE A 146 -0.51 3.73 26.16
C PHE A 146 -0.97 4.00 24.73
N MET A 147 -1.29 5.23 24.43
CA MET A 147 -1.15 5.85 23.08
C MET A 147 -1.64 7.31 23.09
N ASP A 148 -0.99 8.10 23.93
CA ASP A 148 -1.10 9.54 23.84
C ASP A 148 0.27 10.11 23.46
N ALA A 149 0.62 9.97 22.20
CA ALA A 149 1.70 10.73 21.57
C ALA A 149 1.60 10.58 20.04
N ALA A 150 0.61 11.23 19.45
CA ALA A 150 0.74 11.59 18.04
C ALA A 150 1.44 12.95 17.99
N PRO A 151 2.58 13.10 17.28
CA PRO A 151 3.19 14.40 17.11
C PRO A 151 2.24 15.33 16.36
N PRO A 152 2.19 16.63 16.70
CA PRO A 152 1.39 17.59 15.96
C PRO A 152 1.88 17.63 14.52
N LEU A 153 0.93 17.59 13.58
CA LEU A 153 1.19 17.80 12.18
C LEU A 153 1.74 19.22 12.01
N SER A 154 3.04 19.33 11.74
CA SER A 154 3.60 20.59 11.28
C SER A 154 2.96 20.94 9.94
N GLU A 155 2.22 22.04 9.96
CA GLU A 155 1.82 22.76 8.77
C GLU A 155 3.07 23.22 8.01
N THR A 156 3.20 22.75 6.77
CA THR A 156 3.81 23.50 5.65
C THR A 156 3.34 22.87 4.35
#